data_bfad5a5598927c2d6f8b604d51f46c32
#
_entry.id   bfad5a5598927c2d6f8b604d51f46c32
#
_cell.length_a   1.000
_cell.length_b   1.000
_cell.length_c   1.000
_cell.angle_alpha   90.00
_cell.angle_beta   90.00
_cell.angle_gamma   90.00
#
_symmetry.space_group_name_H-M   'P 1'
#
loop_
_entity.id
_entity.type
_entity.pdbx_description
1 polymer ?
#
loop_
_entity_poly.entity_id
_entity_poly.type
_entity_poly.pdbx_seq_one_letter_code
_entity_poly.pdbx_strand_id
1 'polypeptide(L)' 'RFNNKAVKKTLTIPEWLNEAAVAMNINFSQVLQDALLQRISPQ' A
#
# COMPACT_ATOMS: atom_id res chain seq x y z
N ARG A 1 19.85 -7.25 7.24
CA ARG A 1 20.06 -6.27 6.18
C ARG A 1 18.85 -6.17 5.27
N PHE A 2 18.45 -4.95 5.00
CA PHE A 2 17.26 -4.71 4.17
C PHE A 2 17.65 -4.19 2.81
N ASN A 3 16.95 -4.68 1.82
CA ASN A 3 17.14 -4.25 0.45
C ASN A 3 16.09 -3.19 0.13
N ASN A 4 16.54 -1.99 -0.24
CA ASN A 4 15.63 -0.88 -0.52
C ASN A 4 15.15 -0.85 -1.96
N LYS A 5 15.52 -1.86 -2.73
CA LYS A 5 15.11 -1.91 -4.12
C LYS A 5 13.60 -2.07 -4.23
N ALA A 6 12.96 -1.19 -4.98
CA ALA A 6 11.51 -1.25 -5.13
C ALA A 6 11.09 -2.39 -6.04
N VAL A 7 9.99 -3.03 -5.69
CA VAL A 7 9.40 -4.09 -6.50
C VAL A 7 8.01 -3.66 -6.92
N LYS A 8 7.75 -3.72 -8.22
CA LYS A 8 6.45 -3.34 -8.74
C LYS A 8 5.46 -4.50 -8.58
N LYS A 9 4.28 -4.21 -8.09
CA LYS A 9 3.23 -5.20 -7.94
C LYS A 9 1.92 -4.69 -8.50
N THR A 10 1.19 -5.59 -9.12
CA THR A 10 -0.14 -5.27 -9.63
C THR A 10 -1.17 -5.87 -8.70
N LEU A 11 -2.01 -5.02 -8.15
CA LEU A 11 -3.00 -5.44 -7.16
C LEU A 11 -4.39 -5.07 -7.61
N THR A 12 -5.36 -5.77 -7.04
CA THR A 12 -6.77 -5.56 -7.37
C THR A 12 -7.52 -5.13 -6.11
N ILE A 13 -8.29 -4.06 -6.22
CA ILE A 13 -9.14 -3.61 -5.11
C ILE A 13 -10.53 -3.30 -5.67
N PRO A 14 -11.54 -3.28 -4.80
CA PRO A 14 -12.89 -2.93 -5.24
C PRO A 14 -12.92 -1.54 -5.87
N GLU A 15 -13.75 -1.39 -6.89
CA GLU A 15 -13.81 -0.14 -7.63
C GLU A 15 -14.18 1.04 -6.74
N TRP A 16 -15.17 0.83 -5.86
CA TRP A 16 -15.62 1.91 -4.98
C TRP A 16 -14.50 2.38 -4.05
N LEU A 17 -13.68 1.44 -3.59
CA LEU A 17 -12.58 1.77 -2.70
C LEU A 17 -11.52 2.56 -3.45
N ASN A 18 -11.26 2.16 -4.67
CA ASN A 18 -10.30 2.87 -5.51
C ASN A 18 -10.75 4.32 -5.75
N GLU A 19 -12.02 4.49 -6.09
CA GLU A 19 -12.53 5.83 -6.37
C GLU A 19 -12.48 6.73 -5.14
N ALA A 20 -12.82 6.18 -3.99
CA ALA A 20 -12.78 6.95 -2.75
C ALA A 20 -11.36 7.38 -2.42
N ALA A 21 -10.42 6.46 -2.57
CA ALA A 21 -9.02 6.75 -2.25
C ALA A 21 -8.43 7.77 -3.20
N VAL A 22 -8.76 7.65 -4.49
CA VAL A 22 -8.28 8.62 -5.48
C VAL A 22 -8.84 10.01 -5.17
N ALA A 23 -10.11 10.07 -4.80
CA ALA A 23 -10.74 11.35 -4.49
C ALA A 23 -10.08 12.02 -3.28
N MET A 24 -9.57 11.21 -2.35
CA MET A 24 -8.89 11.72 -1.17
C MET A 24 -7.40 11.93 -1.40
N ASN A 25 -6.96 11.72 -2.63
CA ASN A 25 -5.56 11.94 -3.01
C ASN A 25 -4.60 11.09 -2.16
N ILE A 26 -4.97 9.86 -1.91
CA ILE A 26 -4.18 8.96 -1.08
C ILE A 26 -3.02 8.38 -1.89
N ASN A 27 -1.84 8.33 -1.27
CA ASN A 27 -0.68 7.68 -1.87
C ASN A 27 -0.77 6.19 -1.60
N PHE A 28 -1.19 5.43 -2.60
CA PHE A 28 -1.42 3.99 -2.46
C PHE A 28 -0.16 3.24 -2.04
N SER A 29 0.96 3.59 -2.64
CA SER A 29 2.23 2.93 -2.32
C SER A 29 2.58 3.09 -0.85
N GLN A 30 2.44 4.30 -0.34
CA GLN A 30 2.81 4.57 1.04
C GLN A 30 1.88 3.84 2.01
N VAL A 31 0.59 3.88 1.72
CA VAL A 31 -0.39 3.20 2.58
C VAL A 31 -0.14 1.70 2.59
N LEU A 32 0.16 1.14 1.43
CA LEU A 32 0.43 -0.29 1.34
C LEU A 32 1.66 -0.65 2.16
N GLN A 33 2.72 0.12 2.05
CA GLN A 33 3.95 -0.15 2.79
C GLN A 33 3.70 -0.07 4.29
N ASP A 34 2.96 0.94 4.72
CA ASP A 34 2.65 1.09 6.15
C ASP A 34 1.87 -0.10 6.67
N ALA A 35 0.87 -0.55 5.91
CA ALA A 35 0.05 -1.67 6.32
C ALA A 35 0.87 -2.95 6.41
N LEU A 36 1.74 -3.17 5.43
CA LEU A 36 2.58 -4.36 5.43
C LEU A 36 3.55 -4.36 6.59
N LEU A 37 4.13 -3.20 6.89
CA LEU A 37 5.05 -3.09 8.01
C LEU A 37 4.37 -3.45 9.32
N GLN A 38 3.12 -3.04 9.49
CA GLN A 38 2.38 -3.38 10.69
C GLN A 38 2.10 -4.87 10.78
N ARG A 39 1.91 -5.51 9.65
CA ARG A 39 1.60 -6.93 9.64
C ARG A 39 2.81 -7.79 9.96
N ILE A 40 3.97 -7.40 9.49
CA ILE A 40 5.18 -8.22 9.69
C ILE A 40 5.96 -7.82 10.93
N SER A 41 5.58 -6.73 11.58
CA SER A 41 6.24 -6.26 12.80
C SER A 41 5.25 -6.27 13.96
N PRO A 42 4.91 -7.42 14.47
CA PRO A 42 3.94 -7.51 15.56
C PRO A 42 4.43 -6.78 16.79
N GLN A 43 3.49 -6.16 17.47
CA GLN A 43 3.81 -5.43 18.70
C GLN A 43 3.17 -6.06 19.90
#